data_0979344d55cbbdc833c9b2f7ff90e94c
#
_entry.id   0979344d55cbbdc833c9b2f7ff90e94c
#
_cell.length_a   1.000
_cell.length_b   1.000
_cell.length_c   1.000
_cell.angle_alpha   90.00
_cell.angle_beta   90.00
_cell.angle_gamma   90.00
#
_symmetry.space_group_name_H-M   'P 1'
#
loop_
_entity.id
_entity.type
_entity.pdbx_description
1 polymer ?
#
loop_
_entity_poly.entity_id
_entity_poly.type
_entity_poly.pdbx_seq_one_letter_code
_entity_poly.pdbx_strand_id
1 'polypeptide(L)'
;MAVDIRFLGHSAVELTAGDVNVLIDPFITGNPKATVEASELEPTHIFLTHGHGDHYGDIVEIAKRTGATVVALTEIAGELEGQGIENVQNPNFGGTVTFDWGWVKLVPAFHTSTTPKGTVTPPAGLLVNIGGTLVYHLGDTALFSDLQLISRRGDKVDVALVPIGGHFTMDRYDAVTAVEFIAPGTVIPIHYDTMPVIETDAEAFKADVESRTSAKVVILQPGETHSA
;
A
#
# COMPACT_ATOMS: atom_id res chain seq x y z
N MET A 1 -8.71 7.40 17.10
CA MET A 1 -9.96 6.78 16.55
C MET A 1 -9.54 5.44 15.99
N ALA A 2 -10.41 4.42 16.03
CA ALA A 2 -10.10 3.16 15.36
C ALA A 2 -9.90 3.43 13.85
N VAL A 3 -9.00 2.69 13.23
CA VAL A 3 -8.74 2.74 11.80
C VAL A 3 -9.18 1.42 11.20
N ASP A 4 -10.08 1.48 10.25
CA ASP A 4 -10.52 0.33 9.50
C ASP A 4 -9.67 0.18 8.24
N ILE A 5 -9.12 -1.03 8.03
CA ILE A 5 -8.27 -1.40 6.91
C ILE A 5 -9.02 -2.44 6.11
N ARG A 6 -9.56 -2.07 4.96
CA ARG A 6 -10.29 -2.95 4.06
C ARG A 6 -9.41 -3.38 2.91
N PHE A 7 -9.24 -4.69 2.76
CA PHE A 7 -8.50 -5.27 1.64
C PHE A 7 -9.40 -5.41 0.42
N LEU A 8 -9.01 -4.82 -0.71
CA LEU A 8 -9.80 -4.85 -1.94
C LEU A 8 -9.28 -5.88 -2.96
N GLY A 9 -8.18 -6.55 -2.63
CA GLY A 9 -7.51 -7.53 -3.49
C GLY A 9 -6.19 -7.01 -4.08
N HIS A 10 -5.24 -7.90 -4.33
CA HIS A 10 -3.88 -7.63 -4.80
C HIS A 10 -3.11 -6.72 -3.82
N SER A 11 -2.94 -5.44 -4.15
CA SER A 11 -2.35 -4.42 -3.28
C SER A 11 -3.32 -3.27 -2.95
N ALA A 12 -4.55 -3.33 -3.48
CA ALA A 12 -5.54 -2.29 -3.27
C ALA A 12 -6.12 -2.36 -1.86
N VAL A 13 -6.06 -1.24 -1.12
CA VAL A 13 -6.49 -1.14 0.28
C VAL A 13 -7.19 0.19 0.53
N GLU A 14 -8.28 0.16 1.28
CA GLU A 14 -8.93 1.34 1.88
C GLU A 14 -8.56 1.47 3.35
N LEU A 15 -8.16 2.68 3.78
CA LEU A 15 -7.97 3.04 5.19
C LEU A 15 -9.01 4.08 5.56
N THR A 16 -9.85 3.78 6.55
CA THR A 16 -10.92 4.69 6.98
C THR A 16 -10.78 5.08 8.45
N ALA A 17 -10.87 6.37 8.74
CA ALA A 17 -10.93 6.91 10.10
C ALA A 17 -11.86 8.13 10.15
N GLY A 18 -13.03 8.00 10.76
CA GLY A 18 -14.07 9.02 10.72
C GLY A 18 -14.49 9.32 9.28
N ASP A 19 -14.40 10.60 8.88
CA ASP A 19 -14.76 11.05 7.52
C ASP A 19 -13.61 10.94 6.51
N VAL A 20 -12.46 10.43 6.93
CA VAL A 20 -11.28 10.26 6.06
C VAL A 20 -11.28 8.87 5.46
N ASN A 21 -11.20 8.81 4.15
CA ASN A 21 -11.05 7.57 3.39
C ASN A 21 -9.83 7.70 2.46
N VAL A 22 -8.81 6.90 2.70
CA VAL A 22 -7.58 6.82 1.91
C VAL A 22 -7.58 5.52 1.12
N LEU A 23 -7.60 5.62 -0.20
CA LEU A 23 -7.46 4.48 -1.11
C LEU A 23 -5.99 4.37 -1.55
N ILE A 24 -5.40 3.20 -1.43
CA ILE A 24 -4.01 2.93 -1.83
C ILE A 24 -4.02 1.94 -2.99
N ASP A 25 -3.24 2.24 -4.05
CA ASP A 25 -3.01 1.39 -5.22
C ASP A 25 -4.31 0.84 -5.82
N PRO A 26 -5.15 1.69 -6.43
CA PRO A 26 -6.54 1.39 -6.81
C PRO A 26 -6.66 0.51 -8.05
N PHE A 27 -6.07 -0.67 -8.04
CA PHE A 27 -6.27 -1.69 -9.09
C PHE A 27 -7.57 -2.45 -8.81
N ILE A 28 -8.67 -2.00 -9.40
CA ILE A 28 -10.01 -2.57 -9.24
C ILE A 28 -10.49 -3.17 -10.57
N THR A 29 -10.57 -2.34 -11.62
CA THR A 29 -10.94 -2.81 -12.96
C THR A 29 -9.89 -3.77 -13.50
N GLY A 30 -10.30 -4.98 -13.83
CA GLY A 30 -9.40 -6.05 -14.29
C GLY A 30 -8.69 -6.84 -13.19
N ASN A 31 -8.88 -6.49 -11.93
CA ASN A 31 -8.43 -7.29 -10.80
C ASN A 31 -9.39 -8.47 -10.56
N PRO A 32 -8.96 -9.73 -10.78
CA PRO A 32 -9.85 -10.89 -10.66
C PRO A 32 -10.30 -11.17 -9.22
N LYS A 33 -9.70 -10.51 -8.24
CA LYS A 33 -10.02 -10.64 -6.81
C LYS A 33 -10.85 -9.48 -6.28
N ALA A 34 -11.03 -8.39 -7.04
CA ALA A 34 -11.84 -7.27 -6.58
C ALA A 34 -13.30 -7.70 -6.34
N THR A 35 -13.87 -7.21 -5.25
CA THR A 35 -15.27 -7.48 -4.83
C THR A 35 -16.16 -6.24 -4.92
N VAL A 36 -15.62 -5.16 -5.45
CA VAL A 36 -16.28 -3.86 -5.66
C VAL A 36 -15.97 -3.34 -7.06
N GLU A 37 -16.78 -2.40 -7.53
CA GLU A 37 -16.50 -1.65 -8.76
C GLU A 37 -15.78 -0.34 -8.43
N ALA A 38 -14.91 0.14 -9.32
CA ALA A 38 -14.20 1.41 -9.14
C ALA A 38 -15.16 2.61 -8.96
N SER A 39 -16.34 2.53 -9.59
CA SER A 39 -17.42 3.53 -9.47
C SER A 39 -18.09 3.62 -8.10
N GLU A 40 -17.93 2.59 -7.25
CA GLU A 40 -18.50 2.53 -5.90
C GLU A 40 -17.57 3.13 -4.83
N LEU A 41 -16.28 3.36 -5.17
CA LEU A 41 -15.29 3.88 -4.24
C LEU A 41 -15.33 5.40 -4.18
N GLU A 42 -15.46 5.96 -2.96
CA GLU A 42 -15.55 7.40 -2.70
C GLU A 42 -14.40 7.89 -1.77
N PRO A 43 -13.14 7.72 -2.18
CA PRO A 43 -12.02 8.16 -1.36
C PRO A 43 -11.94 9.69 -1.26
N THR A 44 -11.49 10.18 -0.11
CA THR A 44 -11.06 11.57 0.08
C THR A 44 -9.62 11.78 -0.39
N HIS A 45 -8.81 10.72 -0.33
CA HIS A 45 -7.41 10.72 -0.73
C HIS A 45 -7.08 9.42 -1.49
N ILE A 46 -6.17 9.51 -2.46
CA ILE A 46 -5.62 8.34 -3.17
C ILE A 46 -4.10 8.41 -3.09
N PHE A 47 -3.47 7.35 -2.59
CA PHE A 47 -2.02 7.25 -2.52
C PHE A 47 -1.51 6.16 -3.46
N LEU A 48 -0.44 6.44 -4.17
CA LEU A 48 0.15 5.51 -5.12
C LEU A 48 1.58 5.15 -4.73
N THR A 49 1.85 3.85 -4.64
CA THR A 49 3.20 3.36 -4.36
C THR A 49 4.10 3.46 -5.58
N HIS A 50 3.62 3.06 -6.76
CA HIS A 50 4.37 3.09 -8.00
C HIS A 50 3.46 2.97 -9.24
N GLY A 51 4.07 3.06 -10.43
CA GLY A 51 3.34 3.23 -11.69
C GLY A 51 2.91 1.97 -12.42
N HIS A 52 3.17 0.75 -11.94
CA HIS A 52 2.71 -0.45 -12.65
C HIS A 52 1.18 -0.50 -12.73
N GLY A 53 0.66 -1.12 -13.79
CA GLY A 53 -0.77 -1.11 -14.10
C GLY A 53 -1.65 -1.74 -13.03
N ASP A 54 -1.12 -2.75 -12.32
CA ASP A 54 -1.75 -3.45 -11.20
C ASP A 54 -1.69 -2.69 -9.84
N HIS A 55 -1.20 -1.44 -9.86
CA HIS A 55 -1.24 -0.47 -8.76
C HIS A 55 -1.86 0.86 -9.21
N TYR A 56 -1.40 1.39 -10.38
CA TYR A 56 -1.93 2.62 -10.96
C TYR A 56 -3.45 2.51 -11.23
N GLY A 57 -3.88 1.37 -11.75
CA GLY A 57 -5.28 0.98 -11.90
C GLY A 57 -6.21 2.09 -12.34
N ASP A 58 -7.25 2.31 -11.54
CA ASP A 58 -8.34 3.24 -11.81
C ASP A 58 -8.12 4.65 -11.22
N ILE A 59 -6.86 4.99 -10.83
CA ILE A 59 -6.54 6.25 -10.12
C ILE A 59 -7.10 7.49 -10.82
N VAL A 60 -6.98 7.56 -12.16
CA VAL A 60 -7.40 8.74 -12.94
C VAL A 60 -8.92 8.88 -12.92
N GLU A 61 -9.64 7.79 -13.13
CA GLU A 61 -11.10 7.79 -13.14
C GLU A 61 -11.64 8.17 -11.76
N ILE A 62 -11.18 7.48 -10.71
CA ILE A 62 -11.66 7.71 -9.34
C ILE A 62 -11.33 9.14 -8.89
N ALA A 63 -10.09 9.61 -9.08
CA ALA A 63 -9.69 10.95 -8.65
C ALA A 63 -10.48 12.06 -9.34
N LYS A 64 -10.75 11.94 -10.65
CA LYS A 64 -11.58 12.91 -11.36
C LYS A 64 -13.03 12.94 -10.91
N ARG A 65 -13.59 11.78 -10.61
CA ARG A 65 -14.99 11.65 -10.19
C ARG A 65 -15.20 12.16 -8.78
N THR A 66 -14.27 11.84 -7.86
CA THR A 66 -14.42 12.16 -6.43
C THR A 66 -13.80 13.50 -6.03
N GLY A 67 -12.86 14.03 -6.82
CA GLY A 67 -12.04 15.18 -6.44
C GLY A 67 -11.00 14.85 -5.35
N ALA A 68 -10.73 13.57 -5.12
CA ALA A 68 -9.77 13.12 -4.10
C ALA A 68 -8.38 13.75 -4.30
N THR A 69 -7.71 14.05 -3.19
CA THR A 69 -6.31 14.47 -3.22
C THR A 69 -5.41 13.27 -3.51
N VAL A 70 -4.65 13.33 -4.60
CA VAL A 70 -3.73 12.27 -4.97
C VAL A 70 -2.33 12.56 -4.45
N VAL A 71 -1.66 11.55 -3.86
CA VAL A 71 -0.25 11.62 -3.48
C VAL A 71 0.52 10.55 -4.25
N ALA A 72 1.52 10.97 -5.00
CA ALA A 72 2.41 10.12 -5.77
C ALA A 72 3.81 10.72 -5.86
N LEU A 73 4.81 9.92 -6.24
CA LEU A 73 6.15 10.44 -6.55
C LEU A 73 6.07 11.53 -7.62
N THR A 74 6.97 12.51 -7.53
CA THR A 74 7.00 13.76 -8.29
C THR A 74 6.69 13.58 -9.79
N GLU A 75 7.31 12.63 -10.46
CA GLU A 75 7.14 12.43 -11.91
C GLU A 75 5.77 11.83 -12.25
N ILE A 76 5.28 10.90 -11.44
CA ILE A 76 3.92 10.35 -11.60
C ILE A 76 2.88 11.42 -11.29
N ALA A 77 3.09 12.21 -10.24
CA ALA A 77 2.23 13.33 -9.89
C ALA A 77 2.08 14.31 -11.07
N GLY A 78 3.19 14.68 -11.71
CA GLY A 78 3.17 15.53 -12.93
C GLY A 78 2.43 14.89 -14.10
N GLU A 79 2.54 13.56 -14.28
CA GLU A 79 1.75 12.83 -15.28
C GLU A 79 0.25 12.90 -14.98
N LEU A 80 -0.13 12.72 -13.70
CA LEU A 80 -1.53 12.75 -13.26
C LEU A 80 -2.14 14.16 -13.40
N GLU A 81 -1.39 15.22 -13.06
CA GLU A 81 -1.77 16.61 -13.33
C GLU A 81 -1.99 16.86 -14.84
N GLY A 82 -1.07 16.34 -15.66
CA GLY A 82 -1.20 16.39 -17.13
C GLY A 82 -2.41 15.64 -17.68
N GLN A 83 -2.95 14.70 -16.93
CA GLN A 83 -4.22 14.01 -17.25
C GLN A 83 -5.46 14.72 -16.70
N GLY A 84 -5.30 15.87 -16.02
CA GLY A 84 -6.40 16.73 -15.54
C GLY A 84 -6.90 16.36 -14.14
N ILE A 85 -6.06 15.79 -13.29
CA ILE A 85 -6.33 15.68 -11.85
C ILE A 85 -5.88 16.99 -11.21
N GLU A 86 -6.79 17.67 -10.50
CA GLU A 86 -6.55 19.03 -9.98
C GLU A 86 -5.85 19.01 -8.61
N ASN A 87 -6.15 18.03 -7.76
CA ASN A 87 -5.65 17.95 -6.38
C ASN A 87 -4.50 16.91 -6.31
N VAL A 88 -3.27 17.34 -6.56
CA VAL A 88 -2.10 16.46 -6.56
C VAL A 88 -1.04 16.98 -5.59
N GLN A 89 -0.45 16.08 -4.82
CA GLN A 89 0.72 16.30 -3.97
C GLN A 89 1.87 15.45 -4.53
N ASN A 90 3.03 16.06 -4.68
CA ASN A 90 4.17 15.50 -5.41
C ASN A 90 5.45 15.33 -4.57
N PRO A 91 5.37 14.68 -3.39
CA PRO A 91 6.57 14.46 -2.58
C PRO A 91 7.56 13.53 -3.30
N ASN A 92 8.81 13.57 -2.82
CA ASN A 92 9.83 12.59 -3.17
C ASN A 92 10.22 11.75 -1.93
N PHE A 93 11.14 10.80 -2.07
CA PHE A 93 11.59 9.96 -0.96
C PHE A 93 12.03 10.78 0.26
N GLY A 94 11.57 10.35 1.44
CA GLY A 94 11.78 11.04 2.69
C GLY A 94 10.88 12.25 2.90
N GLY A 95 10.18 12.72 1.84
CA GLY A 95 9.17 13.79 1.93
C GLY A 95 7.93 13.33 2.68
N THR A 96 7.35 14.25 3.44
CA THR A 96 6.10 14.02 4.19
C THR A 96 5.07 15.04 3.74
N VAL A 97 3.88 14.55 3.39
CA VAL A 97 2.70 15.40 3.16
C VAL A 97 1.85 15.32 4.41
N THR A 98 1.51 16.49 4.98
CA THR A 98 0.72 16.61 6.20
C THR A 98 -0.69 17.08 5.87
N PHE A 99 -1.68 16.46 6.51
CA PHE A 99 -3.10 16.78 6.44
C PHE A 99 -3.63 17.05 7.85
N ASP A 100 -4.79 17.61 7.98
CA ASP A 100 -5.42 17.86 9.30
C ASP A 100 -5.68 16.58 10.10
N TRP A 101 -5.83 15.44 9.40
CA TRP A 101 -6.10 14.14 9.99
C TRP A 101 -4.84 13.27 10.25
N GLY A 102 -3.66 13.68 9.75
CA GLY A 102 -2.43 12.92 9.88
C GLY A 102 -1.41 13.24 8.79
N TRP A 103 -0.69 12.22 8.32
CA TRP A 103 0.36 12.43 7.31
C TRP A 103 0.67 11.15 6.52
N VAL A 104 1.24 11.33 5.34
CA VAL A 104 1.87 10.26 4.55
C VAL A 104 3.32 10.62 4.24
N LYS A 105 4.20 9.64 4.32
CA LYS A 105 5.61 9.75 3.97
C LYS A 105 6.01 8.66 2.99
N LEU A 106 6.69 9.06 1.91
CA LEU A 106 7.24 8.13 0.93
C LEU A 106 8.61 7.64 1.39
N VAL A 107 8.78 6.33 1.41
CA VAL A 107 10.04 5.65 1.75
C VAL A 107 10.51 4.78 0.58
N PRO A 108 11.82 4.48 0.46
CA PRO A 108 12.31 3.63 -0.62
C PRO A 108 11.69 2.23 -0.63
N ALA A 109 11.51 1.68 -1.83
CA ALA A 109 11.25 0.28 -2.10
C ALA A 109 12.17 -0.21 -3.24
N PHE A 110 12.47 -1.49 -3.30
CA PHE A 110 13.35 -2.06 -4.32
C PHE A 110 12.56 -2.87 -5.34
N HIS A 111 12.12 -2.19 -6.37
CA HIS A 111 11.35 -2.74 -7.49
C HIS A 111 11.56 -1.85 -8.73
N THR A 112 10.87 -2.09 -9.81
CA THR A 112 10.78 -1.20 -10.98
C THR A 112 9.46 -0.42 -10.94
N SER A 113 9.33 0.60 -11.79
CA SER A 113 8.10 1.36 -11.89
C SER A 113 8.01 2.05 -13.25
N THR A 114 6.94 1.78 -13.98
CA THR A 114 6.62 2.46 -15.23
C THR A 114 5.10 2.61 -15.32
N THR A 115 4.61 3.83 -15.52
CA THR A 115 3.18 4.06 -15.68
C THR A 115 2.67 3.55 -17.03
N PRO A 116 1.36 3.37 -17.21
CA PRO A 116 0.77 3.06 -18.50
C PRO A 116 1.06 4.11 -19.60
N LYS A 117 1.45 5.32 -19.21
CA LYS A 117 1.86 6.40 -20.13
C LYS A 117 3.35 6.42 -20.42
N GLY A 118 4.14 5.60 -19.73
CA GLY A 118 5.58 5.46 -19.93
C GLY A 118 6.45 6.30 -19.00
N THR A 119 5.89 6.96 -17.99
CA THR A 119 6.69 7.64 -16.97
C THR A 119 7.41 6.61 -16.09
N VAL A 120 8.73 6.73 -16.00
CA VAL A 120 9.59 5.83 -15.22
C VAL A 120 9.97 6.51 -13.92
N THR A 121 9.76 5.84 -12.79
CA THR A 121 10.16 6.29 -11.45
C THR A 121 10.74 5.12 -10.65
N PRO A 122 11.46 5.37 -9.56
CA PRO A 122 11.61 4.36 -8.54
C PRO A 122 10.26 4.08 -7.86
N PRO A 123 10.01 2.88 -7.29
CA PRO A 123 8.84 2.60 -6.48
C PRO A 123 9.01 3.12 -5.06
N ALA A 124 7.89 3.30 -4.36
CA ALA A 124 7.85 3.75 -2.97
C ALA A 124 7.03 2.82 -2.08
N GLY A 125 7.43 2.71 -0.82
CA GLY A 125 6.54 2.33 0.26
C GLY A 125 5.90 3.58 0.87
N LEU A 126 4.77 3.41 1.54
CA LEU A 126 3.97 4.48 2.13
C LEU A 126 3.83 4.28 3.64
N LEU A 127 4.39 5.19 4.43
CA LEU A 127 4.06 5.30 5.85
C LEU A 127 2.89 6.28 6.00
N VAL A 128 1.75 5.79 6.45
CA VAL A 128 0.52 6.58 6.61
C VAL A 128 0.14 6.62 8.09
N ASN A 129 0.19 7.81 8.69
CA ASN A 129 -0.38 8.00 10.03
C ASN A 129 -1.79 8.54 9.89
N ILE A 130 -2.77 7.74 10.26
CA ILE A 130 -4.19 8.07 10.18
C ILE A 130 -4.85 7.74 11.51
N GLY A 131 -5.61 8.66 12.08
CA GLY A 131 -6.29 8.47 13.36
C GLY A 131 -5.36 8.17 14.55
N GLY A 132 -4.04 8.32 14.40
CA GLY A 132 -3.02 7.97 15.37
C GLY A 132 -2.42 6.57 15.18
N THR A 133 -2.92 5.80 14.22
CA THR A 133 -2.39 4.48 13.82
C THR A 133 -1.38 4.67 12.68
N LEU A 134 -0.20 4.08 12.80
CA LEU A 134 0.82 4.07 11.76
C LEU A 134 0.71 2.81 10.91
N VAL A 135 0.24 2.98 9.68
CA VAL A 135 0.16 1.92 8.66
C VAL A 135 1.35 2.03 7.71
N TYR A 136 2.06 0.93 7.48
CA TYR A 136 3.11 0.84 6.47
C TYR A 136 2.66 -0.07 5.33
N HIS A 137 2.31 0.52 4.19
CA HIS A 137 2.14 -0.20 2.95
C HIS A 137 3.50 -0.30 2.25
N LEU A 138 4.06 -1.51 2.15
CA LEU A 138 5.41 -1.68 1.60
C LEU A 138 5.50 -1.37 0.11
N GLY A 139 4.36 -1.40 -0.59
CA GLY A 139 4.33 -1.43 -2.05
C GLY A 139 4.98 -2.70 -2.56
N ASP A 140 5.40 -2.69 -3.81
CA ASP A 140 6.19 -3.77 -4.39
C ASP A 140 7.67 -3.59 -4.06
N THR A 141 8.25 -4.62 -3.45
CA THR A 141 9.64 -4.56 -3.04
C THR A 141 10.27 -5.95 -2.92
N ALA A 142 11.59 -6.01 -3.18
CA ALA A 142 12.45 -7.07 -2.69
C ALA A 142 12.80 -6.85 -1.22
N LEU A 143 13.38 -7.83 -0.55
CA LEU A 143 13.98 -7.68 0.78
C LEU A 143 15.24 -6.80 0.70
N PHE A 144 15.35 -5.83 1.59
CA PHE A 144 16.55 -4.99 1.74
C PHE A 144 16.76 -4.56 3.19
N SER A 145 18.03 -4.29 3.54
CA SER A 145 18.44 -4.05 4.93
C SER A 145 17.81 -2.82 5.56
N ASP A 146 17.53 -1.78 4.77
CA ASP A 146 17.09 -0.49 5.27
C ASP A 146 15.62 -0.48 5.72
N LEU A 147 14.88 -1.57 5.50
CA LEU A 147 13.59 -1.82 6.16
C LEU A 147 13.72 -1.73 7.70
N GLN A 148 14.91 -2.02 8.26
CA GLN A 148 15.20 -1.83 9.68
C GLN A 148 15.14 -0.38 10.15
N LEU A 149 15.29 0.59 9.25
CA LEU A 149 15.27 2.01 9.57
C LEU A 149 13.86 2.55 9.80
N ILE A 150 12.84 1.85 9.31
CA ILE A 150 11.44 2.25 9.42
C ILE A 150 11.04 2.37 10.90
N SER A 151 11.41 1.39 11.73
CA SER A 151 11.06 1.34 13.16
C SER A 151 12.08 2.05 14.08
N ARG A 152 13.27 2.44 13.56
CA ARG A 152 14.34 3.04 14.39
C ARG A 152 14.10 4.49 14.82
N ARG A 153 13.12 5.16 14.23
CA ARG A 153 12.79 6.57 14.55
C ARG A 153 11.95 6.72 15.81
N GLY A 154 11.56 5.61 16.45
CA GLY A 154 10.70 5.61 17.63
C GLY A 154 9.21 5.49 17.30
N ASP A 155 8.83 5.59 16.03
CA ASP A 155 7.46 5.36 15.58
C ASP A 155 7.30 3.86 15.32
N LYS A 156 6.59 3.18 16.21
CA LYS A 156 6.26 1.77 16.01
C LYS A 156 5.21 1.65 14.89
N VAL A 157 5.49 0.83 13.89
CA VAL A 157 4.49 0.47 12.88
C VAL A 157 3.40 -0.38 13.54
N ASP A 158 2.16 0.10 13.52
CA ASP A 158 1.03 -0.64 14.09
C ASP A 158 0.60 -1.75 13.15
N VAL A 159 0.46 -1.44 11.85
CA VAL A 159 0.07 -2.39 10.82
C VAL A 159 0.99 -2.29 9.61
N ALA A 160 1.54 -3.43 9.15
CA ALA A 160 2.30 -3.54 7.91
C ALA A 160 1.54 -4.36 6.87
N LEU A 161 1.40 -3.81 5.66
CA LEU A 161 0.85 -4.46 4.47
C LEU A 161 2.03 -4.99 3.66
N VAL A 162 2.23 -6.31 3.65
CA VAL A 162 3.48 -6.95 3.19
C VAL A 162 3.24 -7.81 1.96
N PRO A 163 3.91 -7.55 0.81
CA PRO A 163 3.80 -8.41 -0.36
C PRO A 163 4.51 -9.76 -0.11
N ILE A 164 3.82 -10.87 -0.45
CA ILE A 164 4.31 -12.22 -0.16
C ILE A 164 4.27 -13.18 -1.36
N GLY A 165 3.81 -12.71 -2.53
CA GLY A 165 3.51 -13.56 -3.69
C GLY A 165 4.74 -14.15 -4.41
N GLY A 166 5.94 -13.64 -4.14
CA GLY A 166 7.14 -14.04 -4.88
C GLY A 166 7.10 -13.54 -6.34
N HIS A 167 7.91 -14.10 -7.19
CA HIS A 167 8.09 -13.78 -8.60
C HIS A 167 8.37 -12.31 -8.92
N PHE A 168 7.46 -11.40 -8.59
CA PHE A 168 7.60 -9.95 -8.79
C PHE A 168 8.05 -9.23 -7.52
N THR A 169 7.74 -9.75 -6.34
CA THR A 169 8.05 -9.17 -5.04
C THR A 169 8.77 -10.19 -4.15
N MET A 170 8.87 -9.93 -2.86
CA MET A 170 9.36 -10.91 -1.90
C MET A 170 8.53 -12.19 -1.96
N ASP A 171 9.18 -13.34 -1.87
CA ASP A 171 8.50 -14.57 -1.51
C ASP A 171 8.15 -14.57 -0.01
N ARG A 172 7.39 -15.57 0.44
CA ARG A 172 6.98 -15.65 1.84
C ARG A 172 8.15 -15.73 2.84
N TYR A 173 9.32 -16.26 2.43
CA TYR A 173 10.50 -16.39 3.32
C TYR A 173 11.22 -15.07 3.50
N ASP A 174 11.45 -14.33 2.42
CA ASP A 174 11.98 -12.97 2.47
C ASP A 174 11.02 -12.03 3.19
N ALA A 175 9.71 -12.18 2.98
CA ALA A 175 8.69 -11.41 3.66
C ALA A 175 8.68 -11.61 5.18
N VAL A 176 8.94 -12.84 5.68
CA VAL A 176 9.14 -13.09 7.13
C VAL A 176 10.34 -12.30 7.66
N THR A 177 11.45 -12.29 6.94
CA THR A 177 12.64 -11.50 7.32
C THR A 177 12.37 -9.99 7.29
N ALA A 178 11.58 -9.51 6.31
CA ALA A 178 11.13 -8.11 6.28
C ALA A 178 10.30 -7.75 7.51
N VAL A 179 9.40 -8.63 7.94
CA VAL A 179 8.61 -8.45 9.19
C VAL A 179 9.53 -8.38 10.42
N GLU A 180 10.56 -9.23 10.50
CA GLU A 180 11.56 -9.15 11.59
C GLU A 180 12.27 -7.79 11.61
N PHE A 181 12.60 -7.24 10.43
CA PHE A 181 13.26 -5.93 10.30
C PHE A 181 12.37 -4.77 10.69
N ILE A 182 11.10 -4.79 10.30
CA ILE A 182 10.13 -3.72 10.54
C ILE A 182 9.59 -3.80 11.97
N ALA A 183 9.42 -5.01 12.52
CA ALA A 183 8.85 -5.31 13.82
C ALA A 183 7.46 -4.65 14.07
N PRO A 184 6.47 -4.82 13.17
CA PRO A 184 5.15 -4.24 13.32
C PRO A 184 4.32 -4.93 14.42
N GLY A 185 3.20 -4.32 14.80
CA GLY A 185 2.22 -4.95 15.68
C GLY A 185 1.39 -6.03 14.96
N THR A 186 0.88 -5.66 13.79
CA THR A 186 0.04 -6.50 12.92
C THR A 186 0.61 -6.55 11.52
N VAL A 187 0.46 -7.68 10.85
CA VAL A 187 0.83 -7.88 9.44
C VAL A 187 -0.40 -8.32 8.66
N ILE A 188 -0.65 -7.69 7.54
CA ILE A 188 -1.64 -8.10 6.55
C ILE A 188 -0.89 -8.47 5.27
N PRO A 189 -0.89 -9.74 4.83
CA PRO A 189 -0.27 -10.13 3.58
C PRO A 189 -1.07 -9.58 2.39
N ILE A 190 -0.35 -9.08 1.38
CA ILE A 190 -0.89 -8.55 0.13
C ILE A 190 -0.11 -9.08 -1.08
N HIS A 191 -0.52 -8.72 -2.29
CA HIS A 191 0.16 -9.04 -3.55
C HIS A 191 0.41 -10.54 -3.75
N TYR A 192 -0.62 -11.36 -3.52
CA TYR A 192 -0.54 -12.82 -3.70
C TYR A 192 -1.89 -13.36 -4.24
N ASP A 193 -1.84 -14.55 -4.83
CA ASP A 193 -3.00 -15.31 -5.34
C ASP A 193 -3.88 -14.58 -6.38
N THR A 194 -3.45 -13.43 -6.89
CA THR A 194 -4.19 -12.70 -7.95
C THR A 194 -3.93 -13.32 -9.31
N MET A 195 -2.75 -13.88 -9.52
CA MET A 195 -2.31 -14.56 -10.74
C MET A 195 -1.56 -15.84 -10.38
N PRO A 196 -1.55 -16.86 -11.27
CA PRO A 196 -0.90 -18.16 -10.97
C PRO A 196 0.59 -18.06 -10.57
N VAL A 197 1.34 -17.09 -11.10
CA VAL A 197 2.77 -16.94 -10.81
C VAL A 197 3.08 -16.36 -9.43
N ILE A 198 2.05 -15.83 -8.74
CA ILE A 198 2.17 -15.27 -7.38
C ILE A 198 1.30 -16.02 -6.36
N GLU A 199 0.92 -17.27 -6.69
CA GLU A 199 0.27 -18.15 -5.71
C GLU A 199 1.22 -18.48 -4.57
N THR A 200 0.74 -18.35 -3.32
CA THR A 200 1.55 -18.63 -2.15
C THR A 200 0.70 -19.10 -0.96
N ASP A 201 1.33 -19.83 -0.05
CA ASP A 201 0.69 -20.30 1.18
C ASP A 201 0.73 -19.23 2.28
N ALA A 202 -0.32 -18.42 2.36
CA ALA A 202 -0.46 -17.34 3.35
C ALA A 202 -0.58 -17.88 4.79
N GLU A 203 -1.12 -19.08 4.99
CA GLU A 203 -1.19 -19.70 6.32
C GLU A 203 0.19 -20.15 6.80
N ALA A 204 1.01 -20.70 5.90
CA ALA A 204 2.40 -21.00 6.23
C ALA A 204 3.20 -19.70 6.52
N PHE A 205 2.97 -18.63 5.75
CA PHE A 205 3.56 -17.31 6.06
C PHE A 205 3.17 -16.84 7.47
N LYS A 206 1.89 -16.93 7.81
CA LYS A 206 1.38 -16.58 9.15
C LYS A 206 2.07 -17.39 10.24
N ALA A 207 2.14 -18.71 10.09
CA ALA A 207 2.79 -19.57 11.05
C ALA A 207 4.27 -19.22 11.26
N ASP A 208 5.00 -18.96 10.17
CA ASP A 208 6.41 -18.59 10.20
C ASP A 208 6.61 -17.22 10.91
N VAL A 209 5.83 -16.19 10.59
CA VAL A 209 5.90 -14.86 11.22
C VAL A 209 5.60 -14.96 12.73
N GLU A 210 4.49 -15.58 13.11
CA GLU A 210 4.05 -15.65 14.50
C GLU A 210 4.97 -16.54 15.36
N SER A 211 5.73 -17.46 14.75
CA SER A 211 6.75 -18.26 15.45
C SER A 211 8.06 -17.51 15.72
N ARG A 212 8.39 -16.51 14.87
CA ARG A 212 9.69 -15.80 14.87
C ARG A 212 9.60 -14.38 15.42
N THR A 213 8.40 -13.80 15.48
CA THR A 213 8.18 -12.41 15.90
C THR A 213 7.02 -12.30 16.88
N SER A 214 6.83 -11.11 17.46
CA SER A 214 5.64 -10.79 18.25
C SER A 214 4.46 -10.25 17.43
N ALA A 215 4.63 -10.08 16.12
CA ALA A 215 3.59 -9.59 15.23
C ALA A 215 2.44 -10.60 15.14
N LYS A 216 1.22 -10.09 14.92
CA LYS A 216 0.04 -10.90 14.59
C LYS A 216 -0.21 -10.82 13.10
N VAL A 217 -0.50 -11.95 12.46
CA VAL A 217 -0.84 -11.97 11.04
C VAL A 217 -2.35 -12.12 10.87
N VAL A 218 -2.94 -11.18 10.14
CA VAL A 218 -4.36 -11.17 9.78
C VAL A 218 -4.46 -11.38 8.27
N ILE A 219 -4.92 -12.55 7.86
CA ILE A 219 -5.17 -12.87 6.46
C ILE A 219 -6.59 -12.42 6.14
N LEU A 220 -6.71 -11.39 5.29
CA LEU A 220 -7.99 -10.87 4.83
C LEU A 220 -8.35 -11.43 3.45
N GLN A 221 -9.61 -11.83 3.30
CA GLN A 221 -10.16 -12.04 1.97
C GLN A 221 -10.55 -10.69 1.35
N PRO A 222 -10.53 -10.54 0.01
CA PRO A 222 -11.01 -9.32 -0.63
C PRO A 222 -12.42 -8.94 -0.19
N GLY A 223 -12.58 -7.69 0.25
CA GLY A 223 -13.79 -7.15 0.86
C GLY A 223 -13.83 -7.18 2.38
N GLU A 224 -12.96 -7.97 3.04
CA GLU A 224 -12.88 -8.00 4.51
C GLU A 224 -12.13 -6.80 5.09
N THR A 225 -12.44 -6.48 6.35
CA THR A 225 -11.90 -5.33 7.08
C THR A 225 -11.28 -5.78 8.39
N HIS A 226 -10.11 -5.22 8.71
CA HIS A 226 -9.46 -5.30 10.02
C HIS A 226 -9.52 -3.93 10.69
N SER A 227 -9.95 -3.86 11.97
CA SER A 227 -9.94 -2.64 12.77
C SER A 227 -8.71 -2.62 13.67
N ALA A 228 -7.90 -1.56 13.57
CA ALA A 228 -6.64 -1.36 14.28
C ALA A 228 -6.71 -0.21 15.29
#